data_c6131eb3d7185ec9456b54ff6750ea04
#
_entry.id   c6131eb3d7185ec9456b54ff6750ea04
#
_cell.length_a   1.000
_cell.length_b   1.000
_cell.length_c   1.000
_cell.angle_alpha   90.00
_cell.angle_beta   90.00
_cell.angle_gamma   90.00
#
_symmetry.space_group_name_H-M   'P 1'
#
loop_
_entity.id
_entity.type
_entity.pdbx_description
1 polymer ?
#
loop_
_entity_poly.entity_id
_entity_poly.type
_entity_poly.pdbx_seq_one_letter_code
_entity_poly.pdbx_strand_id
1 'polypeptide(L)'
;MQPPVSIGNDFTIRDKTGQDIGIPGQWDPSMKPKAAKPVNESKVYLKEAEARIQHAEDIVFWEGSKGAARALESLRNLEKGKHTDVTIKWDGSPAIIFGRNEEGEFILTDKSGFVAVGYDGKAKSPEALANMFLNRSGGKNRSKPGYVAFANNMKNVFNAYRDCLPEDFEGYFKGDLLYFNTPPVNEQNYFEFKPNIVTYEVKKDSELGTDIQASTTGVVVHRILNEKGTEGPISVDLNSFFQGDDVLVFPPQTVEKAPVINNESISRLKQTISKNSVALDKLLDETTLVGLKMKDFPKILYAYTNSKVDTGLDSLGSDFFEWIRNSKVSGVKQKKILEHVQSNTTGWTGLWDIVSSIMSVKDDIINQFDSHDAIVRSSIDGQSGGEGYVLAHPEGDIKLVPRATFSKANRAVKR
;
A
#
# COMPACT_ATOMS: atom_id res chain seq x y z
N MET A 1 23.35 24.46 11.91
CA MET A 1 22.42 23.62 12.70
C MET A 1 21.05 23.79 12.11
N GLN A 2 20.47 22.73 11.57
CA GLN A 2 19.06 22.76 11.16
C GLN A 2 18.17 22.82 12.41
N PRO A 3 17.00 23.47 12.37
CA PRO A 3 16.10 23.53 13.51
C PRO A 3 15.52 22.15 13.85
N PRO A 4 15.16 21.89 15.10
CA PRO A 4 14.49 20.65 15.51
C PRO A 4 13.13 20.48 14.81
N VAL A 5 12.79 19.26 14.54
CA VAL A 5 11.66 18.87 13.69
C VAL A 5 10.76 17.88 14.43
N SER A 6 9.46 18.12 14.46
CA SER A 6 8.47 17.22 15.06
C SER A 6 7.31 16.92 14.12
N ILE A 7 6.69 15.76 14.30
CA ILE A 7 5.44 15.40 13.62
C ILE A 7 4.27 15.77 14.55
N GLY A 8 3.56 16.85 14.22
CA GLY A 8 2.38 17.28 14.97
C GLY A 8 1.20 16.30 14.87
N ASN A 9 0.20 16.47 15.75
CA ASN A 9 -1.03 15.65 15.73
C ASN A 9 -1.86 15.80 14.45
N ASP A 10 -1.59 16.82 13.65
CA ASP A 10 -2.17 17.10 12.33
C ASP A 10 -1.32 16.55 11.17
N PHE A 11 -0.27 15.75 11.48
CA PHE A 11 0.68 15.14 10.56
C PHE A 11 1.52 16.14 9.74
N THR A 12 1.67 17.38 10.22
CA THR A 12 2.64 18.32 9.66
C THR A 12 3.99 18.14 10.34
N ILE A 13 5.07 18.22 9.58
CA ILE A 13 6.42 18.27 10.14
C ILE A 13 6.71 19.73 10.49
N ARG A 14 7.03 20.00 11.76
CA ARG A 14 7.25 21.33 12.29
C ARG A 14 8.64 21.47 12.88
N ASP A 15 9.20 22.68 12.78
CA ASP A 15 10.41 23.04 13.52
C ASP A 15 10.12 23.31 15.00
N LYS A 16 11.17 23.55 15.82
CA LYS A 16 11.04 23.87 17.28
C LYS A 16 10.18 25.11 17.56
N THR A 17 9.95 25.95 16.56
CA THR A 17 9.12 27.14 16.73
C THR A 17 7.65 26.82 16.45
N GLY A 18 7.34 25.59 16.02
CA GLY A 18 6.01 25.13 15.60
C GLY A 18 5.66 25.56 14.16
N GLN A 19 6.64 25.99 13.37
CA GLN A 19 6.44 26.37 12.00
C GLN A 19 6.50 25.16 11.08
N ASP A 20 5.53 25.01 10.17
CA ASP A 20 5.48 23.92 9.20
C ASP A 20 6.69 24.00 8.25
N ILE A 21 7.43 22.90 8.15
CA ILE A 21 8.54 22.78 7.20
C ILE A 21 7.95 22.25 5.89
N GLY A 22 7.37 23.14 5.10
CA GLY A 22 6.92 22.85 3.74
C GLY A 22 8.03 23.09 2.72
N ILE A 23 7.98 22.40 1.58
CA ILE A 23 8.87 22.68 0.45
C ILE A 23 8.57 24.09 -0.06
N PRO A 24 9.57 24.98 -0.17
CA PRO A 24 9.35 26.30 -0.74
C PRO A 24 8.82 26.19 -2.17
N GLY A 25 7.58 26.64 -2.41
CA GLY A 25 6.97 26.75 -3.73
C GLY A 25 5.78 25.82 -4.03
N GLN A 26 5.40 24.91 -3.13
CA GLN A 26 4.25 24.01 -3.36
C GLN A 26 3.05 24.21 -2.43
N TRP A 27 3.11 25.13 -1.46
CA TRP A 27 1.99 25.35 -0.54
C TRP A 27 1.36 26.72 -0.74
N ASP A 28 0.05 26.75 -1.03
CA ASP A 28 -0.76 27.97 -1.09
C ASP A 28 -1.49 28.16 0.24
N PRO A 29 -1.15 29.21 1.04
CA PRO A 29 -1.82 29.48 2.31
C PRO A 29 -3.32 29.75 2.21
N SER A 30 -3.84 29.99 1.00
CA SER A 30 -5.28 30.19 0.77
C SER A 30 -6.10 28.91 0.81
N MET A 31 -5.46 27.74 0.74
CA MET A 31 -6.11 26.43 0.86
C MET A 31 -6.22 25.93 2.31
N LYS A 32 -6.58 26.79 3.24
CA LYS A 32 -6.98 26.31 4.58
C LYS A 32 -8.22 25.42 4.44
N PRO A 33 -8.20 24.16 4.94
CA PRO A 33 -9.42 23.37 5.02
C PRO A 33 -10.44 24.16 5.85
N LYS A 34 -11.61 24.40 5.32
CA LYS A 34 -12.71 24.97 6.10
C LYS A 34 -12.92 24.08 7.33
N ALA A 35 -12.93 24.69 8.51
CA ALA A 35 -13.20 24.00 9.76
C ALA A 35 -14.37 23.02 9.60
N ALA A 36 -14.08 21.73 9.73
CA ALA A 36 -15.09 20.70 9.58
C ALA A 36 -16.11 20.85 10.70
N LYS A 37 -17.40 20.93 10.35
CA LYS A 37 -18.50 20.79 11.31
C LYS A 37 -18.35 19.43 12.02
N PRO A 38 -18.77 19.30 13.30
CA PRO A 38 -18.66 18.04 14.01
C PRO A 38 -19.33 16.92 13.23
N VAL A 39 -18.53 15.94 12.81
CA VAL A 39 -18.96 14.82 11.99
C VAL A 39 -19.45 13.72 12.92
N ASN A 40 -20.66 13.23 12.69
CA ASN A 40 -21.27 12.11 13.38
C ASN A 40 -20.33 10.90 13.35
N GLU A 41 -20.06 10.24 14.49
CA GLU A 41 -19.09 9.16 14.66
C GLU A 41 -19.26 8.02 13.64
N SER A 42 -20.47 7.77 13.15
CA SER A 42 -20.73 6.79 12.10
C SER A 42 -20.08 7.13 10.74
N LYS A 43 -19.83 8.42 10.46
CA LYS A 43 -19.10 8.86 9.25
C LYS A 43 -17.58 8.76 9.37
N VAL A 44 -17.04 8.77 10.59
CA VAL A 44 -15.59 8.62 10.83
C VAL A 44 -15.13 7.20 10.47
N TYR A 45 -15.91 6.18 10.82
CA TYR A 45 -15.59 4.78 10.44
C TYR A 45 -15.66 4.51 8.92
N LEU A 46 -16.52 5.21 8.19
CA LEU A 46 -16.55 5.14 6.72
C LEU A 46 -15.34 5.85 6.10
N LYS A 47 -14.94 7.01 6.62
CA LYS A 47 -13.72 7.71 6.16
C LYS A 47 -12.43 6.93 6.41
N GLU A 48 -12.32 6.18 7.51
CA GLU A 48 -11.15 5.30 7.73
C GLU A 48 -11.09 4.11 6.75
N ALA A 49 -12.24 3.61 6.29
CA ALA A 49 -12.29 2.60 5.22
C ALA A 49 -12.05 3.23 3.83
N GLU A 50 -12.46 4.48 3.62
CA GLU A 50 -12.23 5.28 2.41
C GLU A 50 -10.77 5.75 2.29
N ALA A 51 -10.05 5.94 3.39
CA ALA A 51 -8.65 6.36 3.40
C ALA A 51 -7.65 5.24 3.00
N ARG A 52 -8.10 4.01 2.80
CA ARG A 52 -7.24 2.92 2.32
C ARG A 52 -7.14 2.96 0.81
N ILE A 53 -5.92 2.94 0.29
CA ILE A 53 -5.66 2.73 -1.13
C ILE A 53 -6.34 1.42 -1.55
N GLN A 54 -7.29 1.50 -2.49
CA GLN A 54 -8.09 0.35 -2.93
C GLN A 54 -7.63 -0.16 -4.30
N HIS A 55 -7.84 -1.45 -4.58
CA HIS A 55 -7.70 -1.94 -5.94
C HIS A 55 -8.78 -1.30 -6.84
N ALA A 56 -8.46 -1.06 -8.11
CA ALA A 56 -9.37 -0.42 -9.06
C ALA A 56 -10.75 -1.11 -9.11
N GLU A 57 -10.76 -2.44 -9.11
CA GLU A 57 -11.98 -3.24 -9.13
C GLU A 57 -12.75 -3.25 -7.80
N ASP A 58 -12.06 -3.08 -6.66
CA ASP A 58 -12.71 -3.13 -5.35
C ASP A 58 -13.51 -1.87 -5.03
N ILE A 59 -13.18 -0.75 -5.66
CA ILE A 59 -13.90 0.52 -5.48
C ILE A 59 -15.41 0.33 -5.69
N VAL A 60 -15.78 -0.57 -6.60
CA VAL A 60 -17.17 -0.91 -6.91
C VAL A 60 -17.93 -1.40 -5.67
N PHE A 61 -17.29 -2.13 -4.76
CA PHE A 61 -17.95 -2.68 -3.58
C PHE A 61 -18.45 -1.60 -2.62
N TRP A 62 -17.76 -0.47 -2.54
CA TRP A 62 -18.09 0.64 -1.63
C TRP A 62 -18.88 1.76 -2.28
N GLU A 63 -18.65 1.98 -3.60
CA GLU A 63 -19.20 3.15 -4.29
C GLU A 63 -20.20 2.77 -5.40
N GLY A 64 -20.46 1.48 -5.61
CA GLY A 64 -21.41 1.01 -6.63
C GLY A 64 -21.04 1.45 -8.04
N SER A 65 -22.04 1.90 -8.79
CA SER A 65 -21.84 2.34 -10.18
C SER A 65 -20.97 3.60 -10.31
N LYS A 66 -20.98 4.47 -9.29
CA LYS A 66 -20.07 5.63 -9.23
C LYS A 66 -18.62 5.19 -9.14
N GLY A 67 -18.32 4.20 -8.30
CA GLY A 67 -16.99 3.62 -8.18
C GLY A 67 -16.52 2.92 -9.45
N ALA A 68 -17.43 2.20 -10.12
CA ALA A 68 -17.14 1.60 -11.43
C ALA A 68 -16.82 2.65 -12.49
N ALA A 69 -17.56 3.76 -12.53
CA ALA A 69 -17.30 4.86 -13.44
C ALA A 69 -15.97 5.55 -13.14
N ARG A 70 -15.63 5.75 -11.86
CA ARG A 70 -14.35 6.31 -11.42
C ARG A 70 -13.18 5.41 -11.84
N ALA A 71 -13.27 4.11 -11.62
CA ALA A 71 -12.25 3.15 -12.05
C ALA A 71 -12.06 3.18 -13.59
N LEU A 72 -13.17 3.15 -14.35
CA LEU A 72 -13.12 3.24 -15.81
C LEU A 72 -12.44 4.52 -16.29
N GLU A 73 -12.82 5.67 -15.74
CA GLU A 73 -12.26 6.96 -16.13
C GLU A 73 -10.77 7.07 -15.78
N SER A 74 -10.40 6.63 -14.59
CA SER A 74 -9.00 6.61 -14.13
C SER A 74 -8.13 5.78 -15.07
N LEU A 75 -8.54 4.55 -15.40
CA LEU A 75 -7.79 3.68 -16.32
C LEU A 75 -7.70 4.29 -17.73
N ARG A 76 -8.80 4.83 -18.25
CA ARG A 76 -8.84 5.45 -19.60
C ARG A 76 -7.95 6.69 -19.71
N ASN A 77 -7.82 7.46 -18.64
CA ASN A 77 -7.03 8.70 -18.66
C ASN A 77 -5.52 8.46 -18.64
N LEU A 78 -5.06 7.24 -18.36
CA LEU A 78 -3.63 6.88 -18.42
C LEU A 78 -3.04 7.09 -19.81
N GLU A 79 -3.78 6.78 -20.88
CA GLU A 79 -3.36 7.03 -22.27
C GLU A 79 -3.24 8.54 -22.58
N LYS A 80 -3.98 9.38 -21.85
CA LYS A 80 -4.07 10.84 -22.07
C LYS A 80 -3.09 11.65 -21.22
N GLY A 81 -1.99 11.07 -20.79
CA GLY A 81 -0.96 11.74 -20.01
C GLY A 81 -1.06 11.53 -18.49
N LYS A 82 -2.12 10.91 -17.97
CA LYS A 82 -2.27 10.58 -16.55
C LYS A 82 -1.42 9.40 -16.09
N HIS A 83 -0.66 8.77 -16.97
CA HIS A 83 0.35 7.78 -16.60
C HIS A 83 1.48 8.40 -15.73
N THR A 84 1.72 9.71 -15.84
CA THR A 84 2.68 10.42 -14.97
C THR A 84 2.24 10.49 -13.50
N ASP A 85 0.96 10.23 -13.22
CA ASP A 85 0.44 10.10 -11.85
C ASP A 85 0.56 8.67 -11.32
N VAL A 86 1.13 7.74 -12.12
CA VAL A 86 1.34 6.33 -11.75
C VAL A 86 2.76 6.14 -11.29
N THR A 87 2.91 5.55 -10.10
CA THR A 87 4.21 5.22 -9.53
C THR A 87 4.35 3.72 -9.29
N ILE A 88 5.59 3.21 -9.36
CA ILE A 88 5.91 1.83 -8.97
C ILE A 88 5.51 1.65 -7.51
N LYS A 89 4.79 0.57 -7.23
CA LYS A 89 4.48 0.16 -5.87
C LYS A 89 5.61 -0.71 -5.34
N TRP A 90 6.53 -0.07 -4.62
CA TRP A 90 7.59 -0.79 -3.92
C TRP A 90 7.01 -1.68 -2.81
N ASP A 91 7.50 -2.90 -2.70
CA ASP A 91 7.17 -3.84 -1.62
C ASP A 91 8.46 -4.38 -0.99
N GLY A 92 8.64 -4.11 0.28
CA GLY A 92 9.83 -4.48 1.03
C GLY A 92 9.53 -5.41 2.21
N SER A 93 10.56 -5.86 2.88
CA SER A 93 10.44 -6.68 4.09
C SER A 93 11.74 -6.61 4.93
N PRO A 94 11.63 -6.44 6.24
CA PRO A 94 10.40 -6.24 7.03
C PRO A 94 9.80 -4.85 6.89
N ALA A 95 8.51 -4.72 7.24
CA ALA A 95 7.93 -3.43 7.52
C ALA A 95 8.51 -2.90 8.83
N ILE A 96 9.13 -1.71 8.78
CA ILE A 96 9.80 -1.08 9.93
C ILE A 96 9.11 0.21 10.34
N ILE A 97 9.23 0.54 11.62
CA ILE A 97 8.86 1.83 12.20
C ILE A 97 10.08 2.36 12.91
N PHE A 98 10.50 3.56 12.56
CA PHE A 98 11.70 4.19 13.10
C PHE A 98 11.51 5.69 13.30
N GLY A 99 12.19 6.24 14.30
CA GLY A 99 12.05 7.65 14.66
C GLY A 99 12.57 7.95 16.04
N ARG A 100 12.17 9.09 16.62
CA ARG A 100 12.49 9.46 17.99
C ARG A 100 11.22 9.70 18.78
N ASN A 101 11.23 9.25 20.06
CA ASN A 101 10.15 9.51 21.02
C ASN A 101 10.26 10.92 21.62
N GLU A 102 9.29 11.29 22.47
CA GLU A 102 9.24 12.59 23.16
C GLU A 102 10.49 12.83 24.06
N GLU A 103 11.19 11.78 24.49
CA GLU A 103 12.45 11.86 25.24
C GLU A 103 13.69 12.00 24.34
N GLY A 104 13.52 12.05 22.99
CA GLY A 104 14.59 12.14 22.01
C GLY A 104 15.33 10.82 21.75
N GLU A 105 14.89 9.70 22.37
CA GLU A 105 15.51 8.41 22.16
C GLU A 105 15.14 7.85 20.78
N PHE A 106 16.15 7.41 20.00
CA PHE A 106 15.92 6.75 18.74
C PHE A 106 15.33 5.33 18.96
N ILE A 107 14.30 5.03 18.20
CA ILE A 107 13.58 3.75 18.22
C ILE A 107 13.54 3.19 16.81
N LEU A 108 13.84 1.90 16.68
CA LEU A 108 13.57 1.13 15.47
C LEU A 108 12.89 -0.18 15.87
N THR A 109 11.80 -0.51 15.20
CA THR A 109 11.02 -1.72 15.47
C THR A 109 10.26 -2.14 14.21
N ASP A 110 9.56 -3.26 14.28
CA ASP A 110 8.53 -3.58 13.28
C ASP A 110 7.12 -3.29 13.81
N LYS A 111 6.13 -3.48 12.96
CA LYS A 111 4.72 -3.24 13.31
C LYS A 111 4.29 -4.00 14.57
N SER A 112 4.76 -5.23 14.75
CA SER A 112 4.37 -6.06 15.91
C SER A 112 5.02 -5.56 17.20
N GLY A 113 6.26 -5.11 17.12
CA GLY A 113 6.98 -4.52 18.25
C GLY A 113 6.40 -3.16 18.64
N PHE A 114 6.02 -2.34 17.66
CA PHE A 114 5.47 -1.00 17.92
C PHE A 114 4.15 -1.04 18.71
N VAL A 115 3.29 -2.01 18.44
CA VAL A 115 1.99 -2.21 19.10
C VAL A 115 2.04 -3.27 20.22
N ALA A 116 3.22 -3.68 20.64
CA ALA A 116 3.37 -4.74 21.63
C ALA A 116 2.71 -4.37 22.98
N VAL A 117 2.01 -5.33 23.57
CA VAL A 117 1.40 -5.21 24.90
C VAL A 117 2.10 -6.18 25.85
N GLY A 118 2.48 -5.70 27.03
CA GLY A 118 3.10 -6.51 28.07
C GLY A 118 4.63 -6.66 27.97
N TYR A 119 5.26 -6.11 26.93
CA TYR A 119 6.71 -5.95 26.83
C TYR A 119 7.06 -4.72 25.98
N ASP A 120 8.24 -4.15 26.21
CA ASP A 120 8.75 -3.08 25.36
C ASP A 120 9.27 -3.69 24.04
N GLY A 121 8.51 -3.52 22.97
CA GLY A 121 8.87 -3.96 21.63
C GLY A 121 9.53 -2.86 20.80
N LYS A 122 9.76 -1.68 21.37
CA LYS A 122 10.40 -0.52 20.74
C LYS A 122 11.91 -0.57 21.06
N ALA A 123 12.70 -1.13 20.16
CA ALA A 123 14.14 -1.30 20.39
C ALA A 123 14.85 0.05 20.36
N LYS A 124 15.63 0.32 21.43
CA LYS A 124 16.41 1.55 21.65
C LYS A 124 17.93 1.35 21.46
N SER A 125 18.32 0.14 21.05
CA SER A 125 19.73 -0.17 20.73
C SER A 125 19.80 -1.24 19.64
N PRO A 126 20.94 -1.35 18.92
CA PRO A 126 21.15 -2.41 17.93
C PRO A 126 20.96 -3.81 18.51
N GLU A 127 21.43 -4.03 19.75
CA GLU A 127 21.34 -5.30 20.46
C GLU A 127 19.88 -5.62 20.84
N ALA A 128 19.13 -4.62 21.31
CA ALA A 128 17.71 -4.77 21.63
C ALA A 128 16.91 -5.15 20.37
N LEU A 129 17.19 -4.52 19.22
CA LEU A 129 16.55 -4.83 17.95
C LEU A 129 16.85 -6.27 17.49
N ALA A 130 18.11 -6.66 17.49
CA ALA A 130 18.51 -8.02 17.14
C ALA A 130 17.86 -9.07 18.05
N ASN A 131 17.87 -8.83 19.37
CA ASN A 131 17.22 -9.70 20.33
C ASN A 131 15.71 -9.79 20.16
N MET A 132 15.05 -8.70 19.80
CA MET A 132 13.61 -8.68 19.50
C MET A 132 13.28 -9.68 18.38
N PHE A 133 14.02 -9.67 17.26
CA PHE A 133 13.79 -10.60 16.15
C PHE A 133 14.13 -12.05 16.53
N LEU A 134 15.22 -12.28 17.26
CA LEU A 134 15.68 -13.61 17.66
C LEU A 134 14.77 -14.27 18.70
N ASN A 135 14.13 -13.49 19.58
CA ASN A 135 13.25 -14.00 20.63
C ASN A 135 11.84 -14.35 20.15
N ARG A 136 11.47 -13.97 18.93
CA ARG A 136 10.18 -14.33 18.34
C ARG A 136 10.02 -15.83 18.24
N SER A 137 8.77 -16.27 18.18
CA SER A 137 8.42 -17.69 18.15
C SER A 137 9.01 -18.47 19.35
N GLY A 138 9.07 -17.85 20.52
CA GLY A 138 9.63 -18.47 21.72
C GLY A 138 11.14 -18.73 21.63
N GLY A 139 11.87 -17.86 20.93
CA GLY A 139 13.32 -17.96 20.77
C GLY A 139 13.80 -18.96 19.72
N LYS A 140 12.89 -19.64 19.02
CA LYS A 140 13.25 -20.61 17.96
C LYS A 140 14.08 -20.03 16.82
N ASN A 141 14.05 -18.72 16.64
CA ASN A 141 14.83 -18.05 15.59
C ASN A 141 16.33 -18.03 15.90
N ARG A 142 16.74 -18.17 17.17
CA ARG A 142 18.15 -18.22 17.57
C ARG A 142 18.91 -19.40 16.99
N SER A 143 18.24 -20.50 16.68
CA SER A 143 18.83 -21.70 16.07
C SER A 143 18.81 -21.70 14.54
N LYS A 144 18.28 -20.65 13.91
CA LYS A 144 18.17 -20.55 12.45
C LYS A 144 19.25 -19.59 11.91
N PRO A 145 20.27 -20.08 11.19
CA PRO A 145 21.39 -19.24 10.71
C PRO A 145 20.92 -18.01 9.92
N GLY A 146 19.92 -18.14 9.05
CA GLY A 146 19.38 -17.03 8.27
C GLY A 146 18.76 -15.93 9.14
N TYR A 147 18.08 -16.27 10.25
CA TYR A 147 17.55 -15.28 11.19
C TYR A 147 18.63 -14.60 12.02
N VAL A 148 19.70 -15.34 12.36
CA VAL A 148 20.86 -14.76 13.06
C VAL A 148 21.59 -13.77 12.16
N ALA A 149 21.82 -14.12 10.88
CA ALA A 149 22.41 -13.21 9.91
C ALA A 149 21.53 -11.96 9.71
N PHE A 150 20.22 -12.15 9.53
CA PHE A 150 19.28 -11.05 9.42
C PHE A 150 19.31 -10.13 10.66
N ALA A 151 19.27 -10.69 11.87
CA ALA A 151 19.32 -9.90 13.12
C ALA A 151 20.63 -9.10 13.24
N ASN A 152 21.76 -9.65 12.77
CA ASN A 152 23.03 -8.93 12.75
C ASN A 152 23.02 -7.78 11.73
N ASN A 153 22.46 -7.98 10.55
CA ASN A 153 22.30 -6.91 9.56
C ASN A 153 21.41 -5.79 10.10
N MET A 154 20.35 -6.12 10.84
CA MET A 154 19.47 -5.13 11.45
C MET A 154 20.15 -4.25 12.50
N LYS A 155 21.28 -4.67 13.08
CA LYS A 155 22.11 -3.79 13.94
C LYS A 155 22.73 -2.65 13.14
N ASN A 156 23.24 -2.94 11.94
CA ASN A 156 23.79 -1.92 11.06
C ASN A 156 22.70 -0.96 10.59
N VAL A 157 21.54 -1.51 10.22
CA VAL A 157 20.35 -0.70 9.87
C VAL A 157 19.98 0.23 11.02
N PHE A 158 19.95 -0.26 12.27
CA PHE A 158 19.67 0.58 13.45
C PHE A 158 20.60 1.79 13.54
N ASN A 159 21.90 1.57 13.40
CA ASN A 159 22.88 2.64 13.48
C ASN A 159 22.72 3.64 12.33
N ALA A 160 22.61 3.18 11.08
CA ALA A 160 22.43 4.04 9.93
C ALA A 160 21.17 4.94 10.08
N TYR A 161 20.05 4.37 10.52
CA TYR A 161 18.79 5.12 10.69
C TYR A 161 18.81 6.08 11.87
N ARG A 162 19.51 5.72 12.97
CA ARG A 162 19.72 6.63 14.09
C ARG A 162 20.53 7.85 13.68
N ASP A 163 21.58 7.62 12.89
CA ASP A 163 22.57 8.63 12.56
C ASP A 163 22.08 9.54 11.42
N CYS A 164 21.16 9.06 10.56
CA CYS A 164 20.55 9.87 9.50
C CYS A 164 19.42 10.80 9.98
N LEU A 165 18.79 10.50 11.12
CA LEU A 165 17.71 11.34 11.65
C LEU A 165 18.27 12.44 12.57
N PRO A 166 17.83 13.71 12.39
CA PRO A 166 18.19 14.79 13.31
C PRO A 166 17.94 14.43 14.77
N GLU A 167 18.85 14.82 15.67
CA GLU A 167 18.74 14.51 17.12
C GLU A 167 17.47 15.08 17.74
N ASP A 168 17.00 16.18 17.21
CA ASP A 168 15.84 16.91 17.66
C ASP A 168 14.56 16.60 16.88
N PHE A 169 14.57 15.55 16.04
CA PHE A 169 13.35 15.01 15.42
C PHE A 169 12.47 14.35 16.48
N GLU A 170 11.15 14.50 16.34
CA GLU A 170 10.14 13.84 17.15
C GLU A 170 9.05 13.26 16.25
N GLY A 171 8.75 11.97 16.43
CA GLY A 171 7.78 11.21 15.65
C GLY A 171 8.39 10.00 14.97
N TYR A 172 7.61 9.32 14.14
CA TYR A 172 8.03 8.07 13.52
C TYR A 172 7.68 8.03 12.04
N PHE A 173 8.53 7.34 11.29
CA PHE A 173 8.29 6.91 9.92
C PHE A 173 7.94 5.43 9.89
N LYS A 174 7.02 5.05 9.01
CA LYS A 174 6.68 3.66 8.72
C LYS A 174 6.94 3.38 7.26
N GLY A 175 7.73 2.35 7.01
CA GLY A 175 8.11 1.96 5.67
C GLY A 175 8.48 0.49 5.59
N ASP A 176 8.89 0.07 4.39
CA ASP A 176 9.34 -1.28 4.11
C ASP A 176 10.82 -1.24 3.72
N LEU A 177 11.62 -2.06 4.39
CA LEU A 177 13.05 -2.18 4.10
C LEU A 177 13.24 -2.88 2.75
N LEU A 178 14.01 -2.28 1.86
CA LEU A 178 14.31 -2.82 0.53
C LEU A 178 15.62 -3.58 0.49
N TYR A 179 16.66 -3.06 1.14
CA TYR A 179 17.93 -3.75 1.33
C TYR A 179 18.65 -3.21 2.58
N PHE A 180 19.56 -4.01 3.15
CA PHE A 180 20.36 -3.69 4.34
C PHE A 180 21.87 -3.76 4.10
N ASN A 181 22.29 -3.92 2.85
CA ASN A 181 23.63 -3.72 2.32
C ASN A 181 23.49 -3.25 0.87
N THR A 182 24.38 -2.39 0.40
CA THR A 182 24.39 -1.94 -1.00
C THR A 182 24.23 -3.14 -1.94
N PRO A 183 23.20 -3.18 -2.79
CA PRO A 183 22.95 -4.32 -3.66
C PRO A 183 24.09 -4.56 -4.65
N PRO A 184 24.36 -5.81 -5.05
CA PRO A 184 25.30 -6.10 -6.11
C PRO A 184 24.80 -5.60 -7.47
N VAL A 185 25.74 -5.33 -8.36
CA VAL A 185 25.46 -5.05 -9.77
C VAL A 185 25.49 -6.36 -10.55
N ASN A 186 24.43 -6.66 -11.29
CA ASN A 186 24.36 -7.85 -12.14
C ASN A 186 25.10 -7.67 -13.48
N GLU A 187 25.18 -8.72 -14.29
CA GLU A 187 25.86 -8.71 -15.59
C GLU A 187 25.27 -7.73 -16.61
N GLN A 188 24.03 -7.30 -16.42
CA GLN A 188 23.32 -6.37 -17.29
C GLN A 188 23.46 -4.90 -16.84
N ASN A 189 24.36 -4.61 -15.86
CA ASN A 189 24.61 -3.30 -15.30
C ASN A 189 23.41 -2.71 -14.52
N TYR A 190 22.67 -3.57 -13.78
CA TYR A 190 21.62 -3.19 -12.86
C TYR A 190 21.99 -3.56 -11.42
N PHE A 191 21.67 -2.71 -10.46
CA PHE A 191 21.62 -3.11 -9.05
C PHE A 191 20.46 -4.07 -8.86
N GLU A 192 20.73 -5.24 -8.25
CA GLU A 192 19.71 -6.27 -8.03
C GLU A 192 19.50 -6.51 -6.54
N PHE A 193 18.23 -6.44 -6.09
CA PHE A 193 17.85 -6.75 -4.70
C PHE A 193 16.48 -7.41 -4.64
N LYS A 194 16.33 -8.32 -3.66
CA LYS A 194 15.11 -9.12 -3.47
C LYS A 194 14.66 -9.04 -2.01
N PRO A 195 13.91 -7.99 -1.61
CA PRO A 195 13.45 -7.83 -0.22
C PRO A 195 12.41 -8.88 0.21
N ASN A 196 11.66 -9.41 -0.74
CA ASN A 196 10.61 -10.40 -0.53
C ASN A 196 10.49 -11.35 -1.72
N ILE A 197 9.30 -11.54 -2.29
CA ILE A 197 9.10 -12.37 -3.51
C ILE A 197 9.46 -11.62 -4.79
N VAL A 198 9.52 -10.28 -4.75
CA VAL A 198 9.84 -9.44 -5.89
C VAL A 198 11.34 -9.20 -5.94
N THR A 199 11.96 -9.46 -7.09
CA THR A 199 13.29 -9.00 -7.42
C THR A 199 13.16 -7.66 -8.14
N TYR A 200 13.85 -6.65 -7.62
CA TYR A 200 13.96 -5.34 -8.26
C TYR A 200 15.35 -5.21 -8.90
N GLU A 201 15.39 -4.63 -10.09
CA GLU A 201 16.58 -4.27 -10.82
C GLU A 201 16.54 -2.79 -11.15
N VAL A 202 17.55 -2.04 -10.71
CA VAL A 202 17.65 -0.59 -10.96
C VAL A 202 18.88 -0.32 -11.80
N LYS A 203 18.71 0.39 -12.91
CA LYS A 203 19.78 0.72 -13.85
C LYS A 203 20.88 1.51 -13.13
N LYS A 204 22.12 1.01 -13.15
CA LYS A 204 23.24 1.58 -12.41
C LYS A 204 23.55 3.02 -12.79
N ASP A 205 23.47 3.32 -14.09
CA ASP A 205 23.79 4.65 -14.63
C ASP A 205 22.62 5.64 -14.56
N SER A 206 21.55 5.31 -13.80
CA SER A 206 20.45 6.22 -13.50
C SER A 206 20.75 7.05 -12.24
N GLU A 207 19.98 8.12 -12.03
CA GLU A 207 20.02 8.93 -10.80
C GLU A 207 19.78 8.03 -9.57
N LEU A 208 18.70 7.23 -9.57
CA LEU A 208 18.40 6.28 -8.50
C LEU A 208 19.52 5.24 -8.32
N GLY A 209 20.17 4.80 -9.41
CA GLY A 209 21.31 3.88 -9.34
C GLY A 209 22.52 4.52 -8.66
N THR A 210 22.76 5.80 -8.88
CA THR A 210 23.82 6.56 -8.20
C THR A 210 23.53 6.65 -6.70
N ASP A 211 22.28 6.93 -6.31
CA ASP A 211 21.86 6.99 -4.91
C ASP A 211 21.99 5.60 -4.22
N ILE A 212 21.62 4.52 -4.91
CA ILE A 212 21.81 3.16 -4.41
C ILE A 212 23.30 2.86 -4.18
N GLN A 213 24.16 3.29 -5.08
CA GLN A 213 25.62 3.07 -4.95
C GLN A 213 26.21 3.80 -3.74
N ALA A 214 25.67 4.97 -3.38
CA ALA A 214 26.12 5.76 -2.23
C ALA A 214 25.59 5.21 -0.90
N SER A 215 24.48 4.50 -0.90
CA SER A 215 23.76 4.08 0.31
C SER A 215 24.14 2.66 0.78
N THR A 216 24.03 2.43 2.08
CA THR A 216 24.20 1.11 2.69
C THR A 216 22.87 0.40 2.94
N THR A 217 21.77 1.15 3.05
CA THR A 217 20.43 0.60 3.27
C THR A 217 19.37 1.43 2.54
N GLY A 218 18.32 0.77 2.07
CA GLY A 218 17.23 1.40 1.33
C GLY A 218 15.87 1.11 1.94
N VAL A 219 15.00 2.12 1.98
CA VAL A 219 13.65 2.02 2.52
C VAL A 219 12.65 2.78 1.64
N VAL A 220 11.47 2.23 1.47
CA VAL A 220 10.33 3.01 0.99
C VAL A 220 9.46 3.40 2.19
N VAL A 221 9.25 4.68 2.40
CA VAL A 221 8.43 5.20 3.51
C VAL A 221 7.02 5.44 3.00
N HIS A 222 6.03 4.90 3.72
CA HIS A 222 4.62 4.95 3.31
C HIS A 222 3.78 5.90 4.15
N ARG A 223 4.13 6.07 5.44
CA ARG A 223 3.35 6.83 6.42
C ARG A 223 4.27 7.49 7.44
N ILE A 224 3.75 8.55 8.03
CA ILE A 224 4.27 9.10 9.29
C ILE A 224 3.35 8.68 10.44
N LEU A 225 3.90 8.53 11.63
CA LEU A 225 3.15 8.21 12.84
C LEU A 225 3.48 9.23 13.93
N ASN A 226 2.46 9.61 14.70
CA ASN A 226 2.68 10.33 15.95
C ASN A 226 2.97 9.35 17.11
N GLU A 227 3.25 9.88 18.30
CA GLU A 227 3.54 9.08 19.51
C GLU A 227 2.43 8.05 19.85
N LYS A 228 1.19 8.33 19.52
CA LYS A 228 0.06 7.43 19.75
C LYS A 228 -0.06 6.34 18.67
N GLY A 229 0.83 6.34 17.67
CA GLY A 229 0.82 5.38 16.55
C GLY A 229 -0.28 5.65 15.53
N THR A 230 -0.89 6.84 15.56
CA THR A 230 -1.86 7.23 14.52
C THR A 230 -1.10 7.53 13.24
N GLU A 231 -1.53 6.92 12.13
CA GLU A 231 -0.88 7.05 10.83
C GLU A 231 -1.41 8.26 10.03
N GLY A 232 -0.50 8.97 9.37
CA GLY A 232 -0.80 10.05 8.43
C GLY A 232 -0.05 9.94 7.11
N PRO A 233 -0.44 10.71 6.10
CA PRO A 233 0.23 10.74 4.81
C PRO A 233 1.60 11.41 4.93
N ILE A 234 2.51 11.09 4.00
CA ILE A 234 3.77 11.80 3.84
C ILE A 234 3.49 13.07 3.04
N SER A 235 3.87 14.20 3.60
CA SER A 235 3.65 15.54 3.00
C SER A 235 4.95 16.29 2.68
N VAL A 236 6.10 15.64 2.82
CA VAL A 236 7.43 16.25 2.67
C VAL A 236 8.35 15.39 1.84
N ASP A 237 9.33 16.02 1.21
CA ASP A 237 10.46 15.32 0.61
C ASP A 237 11.40 14.81 1.70
N LEU A 238 11.37 13.50 1.90
CA LEU A 238 12.15 12.85 2.93
C LEU A 238 13.65 12.86 2.65
N ASN A 239 14.08 12.87 1.39
CA ASN A 239 15.51 12.89 1.05
C ASN A 239 16.19 14.19 1.48
N SER A 240 15.46 15.30 1.45
CA SER A 240 15.98 16.57 1.98
C SER A 240 16.04 16.62 3.51
N PHE A 241 15.34 15.70 4.17
CA PHE A 241 15.20 15.66 5.62
C PHE A 241 16.25 14.75 6.29
N PHE A 242 16.55 13.59 5.68
CA PHE A 242 17.56 12.68 6.21
C PHE A 242 18.97 13.19 5.96
N GLN A 243 19.86 12.99 6.93
CA GLN A 243 21.25 13.43 6.87
C GLN A 243 22.15 12.30 6.38
N GLY A 244 23.11 12.63 5.49
CA GLY A 244 24.07 11.67 4.95
C GLY A 244 23.47 10.73 3.88
N ASP A 245 24.32 9.92 3.29
CA ASP A 245 23.99 9.07 2.14
C ASP A 245 23.74 7.59 2.52
N ASP A 246 23.96 7.22 3.78
CA ASP A 246 23.87 5.82 4.22
C ASP A 246 22.45 5.23 4.09
N VAL A 247 21.42 6.04 4.27
CA VAL A 247 20.02 5.62 4.17
C VAL A 247 19.37 6.26 2.94
N LEU A 248 19.07 5.44 1.94
CA LEU A 248 18.29 5.88 0.79
C LEU A 248 16.80 5.72 1.08
N VAL A 249 16.07 6.83 1.09
CA VAL A 249 14.61 6.80 1.02
C VAL A 249 14.20 6.79 -0.45
N PHE A 250 13.67 5.65 -0.90
CA PHE A 250 13.28 5.47 -2.29
C PHE A 250 12.22 6.48 -2.70
N PRO A 251 12.52 7.33 -3.68
CA PRO A 251 11.54 8.28 -4.20
C PRO A 251 10.46 7.55 -5.01
N PRO A 252 9.27 8.16 -5.17
CA PRO A 252 8.27 7.66 -6.09
C PRO A 252 8.86 7.58 -7.51
N GLN A 253 8.84 6.40 -8.12
CA GLN A 253 9.25 6.20 -9.51
C GLN A 253 8.03 6.20 -10.40
N THR A 254 7.89 7.23 -11.23
CA THR A 254 6.76 7.37 -12.16
C THR A 254 6.93 6.48 -13.37
N VAL A 255 5.82 6.06 -13.95
CA VAL A 255 5.79 5.33 -15.22
C VAL A 255 6.10 6.29 -16.36
N GLU A 256 7.13 5.97 -17.16
CA GLU A 256 7.64 6.86 -18.22
C GLU A 256 6.79 6.84 -19.49
N LYS A 257 6.09 5.74 -19.76
CA LYS A 257 5.38 5.53 -21.01
C LYS A 257 3.88 5.29 -20.79
N ALA A 258 3.07 6.03 -21.54
CA ALA A 258 1.63 5.83 -21.55
C ALA A 258 1.27 4.44 -22.11
N PRO A 259 0.29 3.73 -21.50
CA PRO A 259 -0.21 2.49 -22.05
C PRO A 259 -1.08 2.77 -23.29
N VAL A 260 -1.15 1.81 -24.19
CA VAL A 260 -2.12 1.80 -25.30
C VAL A 260 -3.42 1.18 -24.79
N ILE A 261 -4.46 1.97 -24.71
CA ILE A 261 -5.75 1.50 -24.18
C ILE A 261 -6.59 0.85 -25.27
N ASN A 262 -7.03 -0.38 -25.04
CA ASN A 262 -7.94 -1.06 -25.95
C ASN A 262 -9.34 -0.42 -25.88
N ASN A 263 -9.67 0.39 -26.90
CA ASN A 263 -10.93 1.13 -26.97
C ASN A 263 -12.17 0.22 -26.99
N GLU A 264 -12.07 -1.00 -27.52
CA GLU A 264 -13.17 -1.97 -27.50
C GLU A 264 -13.44 -2.45 -26.06
N SER A 265 -12.39 -2.79 -25.31
CA SER A 265 -12.50 -3.19 -23.89
C SER A 265 -13.08 -2.07 -23.03
N ILE A 266 -12.64 -0.83 -23.22
CA ILE A 266 -13.19 0.34 -22.56
C ILE A 266 -14.67 0.56 -22.92
N SER A 267 -15.02 0.45 -24.20
CA SER A 267 -16.41 0.62 -24.65
C SER A 267 -17.31 -0.47 -24.08
N ARG A 268 -16.84 -1.71 -24.05
CA ARG A 268 -17.54 -2.85 -23.46
C ARG A 268 -17.75 -2.65 -21.95
N LEU A 269 -16.70 -2.25 -21.21
CA LEU A 269 -16.81 -1.95 -19.79
C LEU A 269 -17.81 -0.82 -19.54
N LYS A 270 -17.76 0.26 -20.31
CA LYS A 270 -18.73 1.38 -20.22
C LYS A 270 -20.17 0.92 -20.42
N GLN A 271 -20.42 0.07 -21.42
CA GLN A 271 -21.74 -0.52 -21.68
C GLN A 271 -22.19 -1.41 -20.53
N THR A 272 -21.30 -2.25 -20.00
CA THR A 272 -21.59 -3.11 -18.86
C THR A 272 -21.98 -2.30 -17.61
N ILE A 273 -21.25 -1.24 -17.30
CA ILE A 273 -21.58 -0.32 -16.20
C ILE A 273 -22.95 0.31 -16.43
N SER A 274 -23.18 0.91 -17.61
CA SER A 274 -24.44 1.60 -17.93
C SER A 274 -25.64 0.66 -17.85
N LYS A 275 -25.53 -0.57 -18.34
CA LYS A 275 -26.59 -1.59 -18.32
C LYS A 275 -26.94 -2.01 -16.89
N ASN A 276 -25.97 -2.09 -15.99
CA ASN A 276 -26.15 -2.69 -14.68
C ASN A 276 -26.25 -1.67 -13.54
N SER A 277 -26.01 -0.36 -13.77
CA SER A 277 -25.86 0.67 -12.75
C SER A 277 -27.02 0.67 -11.72
N VAL A 278 -28.26 0.72 -12.18
CA VAL A 278 -29.43 0.79 -11.30
C VAL A 278 -29.57 -0.46 -10.42
N ALA A 279 -29.34 -1.63 -10.99
CA ALA A 279 -29.45 -2.90 -10.27
C ALA A 279 -28.27 -3.08 -9.30
N LEU A 280 -27.08 -2.65 -9.66
CA LEU A 280 -25.89 -2.63 -8.84
C LEU A 280 -26.05 -1.70 -7.64
N ASP A 281 -26.50 -0.46 -7.87
CA ASP A 281 -26.68 0.52 -6.81
C ASP A 281 -27.79 0.08 -5.83
N LYS A 282 -28.83 -0.61 -6.31
CA LYS A 282 -29.83 -1.23 -5.45
C LYS A 282 -29.23 -2.35 -4.59
N LEU A 283 -28.36 -3.19 -5.13
CA LEU A 283 -27.67 -4.27 -4.39
C LEU A 283 -26.78 -3.71 -3.28
N LEU A 284 -26.09 -2.59 -3.54
CA LEU A 284 -25.10 -1.99 -2.64
C LEU A 284 -25.64 -0.76 -1.88
N ASP A 285 -26.96 -0.51 -1.91
CA ASP A 285 -27.58 0.63 -1.23
C ASP A 285 -27.28 0.63 0.27
N GLU A 286 -26.57 1.65 0.74
CA GLU A 286 -26.12 1.76 2.13
C GLU A 286 -27.28 1.74 3.12
N THR A 287 -28.39 2.41 2.83
CA THR A 287 -29.56 2.46 3.69
C THR A 287 -30.17 1.09 3.88
N THR A 288 -30.32 0.35 2.79
CA THR A 288 -30.79 -1.04 2.80
C THR A 288 -29.85 -1.95 3.58
N LEU A 289 -28.54 -1.87 3.32
CA LEU A 289 -27.54 -2.69 4.01
C LEU A 289 -27.48 -2.41 5.51
N VAL A 290 -27.58 -1.15 5.92
CA VAL A 290 -27.67 -0.77 7.34
C VAL A 290 -28.96 -1.31 7.98
N GLY A 291 -30.11 -1.15 7.32
CA GLY A 291 -31.40 -1.68 7.80
C GLY A 291 -31.39 -3.21 8.00
N LEU A 292 -30.70 -3.94 7.12
CA LEU A 292 -30.50 -5.39 7.21
C LEU A 292 -29.39 -5.80 8.22
N LYS A 293 -28.68 -4.86 8.83
CA LYS A 293 -27.49 -5.09 9.69
C LYS A 293 -26.34 -5.76 8.93
N MET A 294 -26.13 -5.36 7.69
CA MET A 294 -25.10 -5.86 6.77
C MET A 294 -24.17 -4.74 6.28
N LYS A 295 -23.96 -3.70 7.08
CA LYS A 295 -23.07 -2.55 6.73
C LYS A 295 -21.67 -2.99 6.27
N ASP A 296 -21.19 -4.14 6.72
CA ASP A 296 -19.91 -4.73 6.34
C ASP A 296 -19.96 -5.62 5.08
N PHE A 297 -21.08 -5.62 4.33
CA PHE A 297 -21.20 -6.41 3.10
C PHE A 297 -20.09 -6.10 2.08
N PRO A 298 -19.69 -4.84 1.82
CA PRO A 298 -18.52 -4.53 1.00
C PRO A 298 -17.23 -5.22 1.46
N LYS A 299 -16.97 -5.29 2.78
CA LYS A 299 -15.81 -6.01 3.34
C LYS A 299 -15.89 -7.52 3.11
N ILE A 300 -17.10 -8.08 3.12
CA ILE A 300 -17.33 -9.50 2.84
C ILE A 300 -17.05 -9.79 1.36
N LEU A 301 -17.49 -8.93 0.44
CA LEU A 301 -17.19 -9.03 -0.99
C LEU A 301 -15.68 -8.95 -1.24
N TYR A 302 -15.00 -8.00 -0.62
CA TYR A 302 -13.55 -7.89 -0.66
C TYR A 302 -12.83 -9.15 -0.14
N ALA A 303 -13.27 -9.69 1.01
CA ALA A 303 -12.72 -10.91 1.58
C ALA A 303 -12.94 -12.12 0.67
N TYR A 304 -14.12 -12.22 0.04
CA TYR A 304 -14.43 -13.25 -0.95
C TYR A 304 -13.50 -13.14 -2.17
N THR A 305 -13.40 -11.97 -2.80
CA THR A 305 -12.51 -11.75 -3.94
C THR A 305 -11.07 -12.15 -3.61
N ASN A 306 -10.57 -11.71 -2.45
CA ASN A 306 -9.25 -12.09 -2.00
C ASN A 306 -9.10 -13.61 -1.79
N SER A 307 -10.12 -14.31 -1.31
CA SER A 307 -10.04 -15.76 -1.13
C SER A 307 -9.90 -16.52 -2.46
N LYS A 308 -10.36 -15.91 -3.57
CA LYS A 308 -10.31 -16.48 -4.91
C LYS A 308 -8.96 -16.37 -5.62
N VAL A 309 -8.06 -15.58 -5.10
CA VAL A 309 -6.70 -15.45 -5.65
C VAL A 309 -5.99 -16.79 -5.81
N ASP A 310 -6.21 -17.71 -4.88
CA ASP A 310 -5.58 -19.05 -4.89
C ASP A 310 -6.30 -20.06 -5.81
N THR A 311 -7.61 -19.93 -6.00
CA THR A 311 -8.46 -20.90 -6.70
C THR A 311 -8.88 -20.48 -8.11
N GLY A 312 -8.66 -19.21 -8.46
CA GLY A 312 -9.00 -18.61 -9.75
C GLY A 312 -10.06 -17.52 -9.62
N LEU A 313 -9.85 -16.45 -10.38
CA LEU A 313 -10.70 -15.26 -10.39
C LEU A 313 -11.76 -15.31 -11.50
N ASP A 314 -11.71 -16.30 -12.39
CA ASP A 314 -12.60 -16.40 -13.55
C ASP A 314 -14.05 -16.74 -13.18
N SER A 315 -14.27 -17.31 -11.99
CA SER A 315 -15.59 -17.75 -11.50
C SER A 315 -16.15 -16.87 -10.39
N LEU A 316 -15.72 -15.60 -10.32
CA LEU A 316 -16.20 -14.67 -9.30
C LEU A 316 -17.74 -14.58 -9.31
N GLY A 317 -18.32 -14.70 -8.11
CA GLY A 317 -19.76 -14.66 -7.88
C GLY A 317 -20.47 -16.00 -7.97
N SER A 318 -19.97 -16.95 -8.75
CA SER A 318 -20.66 -18.24 -8.98
C SER A 318 -20.68 -19.14 -7.76
N ASP A 319 -19.61 -19.22 -7.01
CA ASP A 319 -19.46 -20.05 -5.82
C ASP A 319 -19.57 -19.27 -4.49
N PHE A 320 -19.96 -17.99 -4.56
CA PHE A 320 -20.12 -17.15 -3.38
C PHE A 320 -21.05 -17.76 -2.33
N PHE A 321 -22.13 -18.41 -2.77
CA PHE A 321 -23.10 -19.04 -1.87
C PHE A 321 -22.50 -20.21 -1.06
N GLU A 322 -21.59 -20.95 -1.65
CA GLU A 322 -20.84 -22.00 -0.95
C GLU A 322 -19.79 -21.37 -0.03
N TRP A 323 -19.01 -20.40 -0.55
CA TRP A 323 -17.99 -19.73 0.21
C TRP A 323 -18.54 -19.04 1.48
N ILE A 324 -19.67 -18.33 1.38
CA ILE A 324 -20.25 -17.60 2.53
C ILE A 324 -20.73 -18.59 3.61
N ARG A 325 -21.29 -19.74 3.23
CA ARG A 325 -21.72 -20.78 4.19
C ARG A 325 -20.57 -21.37 4.97
N ASN A 326 -19.39 -21.47 4.35
CA ASN A 326 -18.17 -22.02 4.95
C ASN A 326 -17.32 -20.94 5.64
N SER A 327 -17.74 -19.67 5.58
CA SER A 327 -17.01 -18.54 6.17
C SER A 327 -17.23 -18.44 7.68
N LYS A 328 -16.44 -17.57 8.35
CA LYS A 328 -16.59 -17.24 9.78
C LYS A 328 -17.75 -16.25 10.06
N VAL A 329 -18.52 -15.88 9.05
CA VAL A 329 -19.70 -15.02 9.21
C VAL A 329 -20.77 -15.79 9.96
N SER A 330 -21.47 -15.15 10.90
CA SER A 330 -22.52 -15.80 11.69
C SER A 330 -23.66 -16.33 10.80
N GLY A 331 -24.25 -17.48 11.14
CA GLY A 331 -25.30 -18.13 10.34
C GLY A 331 -26.51 -17.22 10.08
N VAL A 332 -26.89 -16.39 11.06
CA VAL A 332 -27.98 -15.40 10.89
C VAL A 332 -27.62 -14.38 9.82
N LYS A 333 -26.38 -13.89 9.79
CA LYS A 333 -25.92 -12.93 8.78
C LYS A 333 -25.76 -13.60 7.41
N GLN A 334 -25.22 -14.83 7.37
CA GLN A 334 -25.14 -15.59 6.13
C GLN A 334 -26.52 -15.72 5.45
N LYS A 335 -27.55 -16.08 6.21
CA LYS A 335 -28.92 -16.19 5.69
C LYS A 335 -29.39 -14.87 5.07
N LYS A 336 -29.21 -13.74 5.78
CA LYS A 336 -29.60 -12.43 5.29
C LYS A 336 -28.87 -12.01 4.00
N ILE A 337 -27.55 -12.29 3.94
CA ILE A 337 -26.74 -12.03 2.75
C ILE A 337 -27.26 -12.85 1.56
N LEU A 338 -27.53 -14.14 1.77
CA LEU A 338 -28.04 -15.02 0.72
C LEU A 338 -29.40 -14.57 0.20
N GLU A 339 -30.33 -14.22 1.09
CA GLU A 339 -31.66 -13.70 0.75
C GLU A 339 -31.55 -12.38 -0.02
N HIS A 340 -30.68 -11.46 0.43
CA HIS A 340 -30.45 -10.19 -0.23
C HIS A 340 -29.86 -10.34 -1.64
N VAL A 341 -28.86 -11.20 -1.83
CA VAL A 341 -28.28 -11.49 -3.13
C VAL A 341 -29.31 -12.16 -4.05
N GLN A 342 -30.06 -13.15 -3.57
CA GLN A 342 -31.11 -13.81 -4.32
C GLN A 342 -32.23 -12.85 -4.76
N SER A 343 -32.53 -11.85 -3.95
CA SER A 343 -33.55 -10.82 -4.27
C SER A 343 -33.03 -9.77 -5.23
N ASN A 344 -31.71 -9.73 -5.51
CA ASN A 344 -31.04 -8.74 -6.36
C ASN A 344 -30.11 -9.42 -7.39
N THR A 345 -30.55 -10.51 -8.03
CA THR A 345 -29.75 -11.34 -8.94
C THR A 345 -29.16 -10.56 -10.12
N THR A 346 -29.90 -9.62 -10.71
CA THR A 346 -29.40 -8.76 -11.80
C THR A 346 -28.23 -7.89 -11.32
N GLY A 347 -28.35 -7.26 -10.14
CA GLY A 347 -27.29 -6.47 -9.53
C GLY A 347 -26.07 -7.35 -9.17
N TRP A 348 -26.34 -8.57 -8.69
CA TRP A 348 -25.28 -9.52 -8.36
C TRP A 348 -24.45 -9.94 -9.59
N THR A 349 -25.11 -10.33 -10.67
CA THR A 349 -24.43 -10.68 -11.93
C THR A 349 -23.68 -9.46 -12.49
N GLY A 350 -24.35 -8.29 -12.52
CA GLY A 350 -23.74 -7.05 -13.00
C GLY A 350 -22.53 -6.60 -12.18
N LEU A 351 -22.52 -6.83 -10.87
CA LEU A 351 -21.37 -6.56 -10.01
C LEU A 351 -20.13 -7.31 -10.50
N TRP A 352 -20.24 -8.62 -10.69
CA TRP A 352 -19.08 -9.45 -11.07
C TRP A 352 -18.68 -9.26 -12.53
N ASP A 353 -19.62 -8.98 -13.43
CA ASP A 353 -19.30 -8.61 -14.81
C ASP A 353 -18.46 -7.31 -14.85
N ILE A 354 -18.82 -6.32 -14.02
CA ILE A 354 -18.09 -5.04 -13.93
C ILE A 354 -16.72 -5.26 -13.31
N VAL A 355 -16.65 -5.95 -12.16
CA VAL A 355 -15.41 -6.23 -11.44
C VAL A 355 -14.41 -6.97 -12.33
N SER A 356 -14.84 -8.05 -12.99
CA SER A 356 -13.99 -8.83 -13.88
C SER A 356 -13.52 -8.01 -15.09
N SER A 357 -14.39 -7.16 -15.64
CA SER A 357 -14.03 -6.28 -16.77
C SER A 357 -12.99 -5.23 -16.35
N ILE A 358 -13.12 -4.62 -15.17
CA ILE A 358 -12.12 -3.68 -14.63
C ILE A 358 -10.78 -4.40 -14.40
N MET A 359 -10.81 -5.61 -13.83
CA MET A 359 -9.60 -6.42 -13.63
C MET A 359 -8.89 -6.69 -14.96
N SER A 360 -9.62 -7.10 -15.99
CA SER A 360 -9.05 -7.39 -17.30
C SER A 360 -8.37 -6.17 -17.92
N VAL A 361 -9.01 -5.00 -17.90
CA VAL A 361 -8.41 -3.74 -18.41
C VAL A 361 -7.19 -3.34 -17.59
N LYS A 362 -7.28 -3.44 -16.27
CA LYS A 362 -6.17 -3.14 -15.36
C LYS A 362 -4.96 -4.04 -15.62
N ASP A 363 -5.18 -5.35 -15.75
CA ASP A 363 -4.10 -6.33 -15.93
C ASP A 363 -3.41 -6.16 -17.29
N ASP A 364 -4.16 -5.79 -18.36
CA ASP A 364 -3.58 -5.42 -19.67
C ASP A 364 -2.67 -4.19 -19.54
N ILE A 365 -3.08 -3.17 -18.82
CA ILE A 365 -2.27 -1.97 -18.54
C ILE A 365 -0.99 -2.31 -17.75
N ILE A 366 -1.11 -3.11 -16.70
CA ILE A 366 0.03 -3.55 -15.89
C ILE A 366 1.04 -4.30 -16.75
N ASN A 367 0.60 -5.23 -17.57
CA ASN A 367 1.46 -5.99 -18.48
C ASN A 367 2.23 -5.08 -19.44
N GLN A 368 1.63 -3.97 -19.88
CA GLN A 368 2.32 -2.99 -20.72
C GLN A 368 3.36 -2.20 -19.93
N PHE A 369 3.07 -1.80 -18.69
CA PHE A 369 4.05 -1.15 -17.84
C PHE A 369 5.25 -2.06 -17.53
N ASP A 370 4.99 -3.33 -17.19
CA ASP A 370 6.02 -4.31 -16.88
C ASP A 370 6.89 -4.69 -18.10
N SER A 371 6.42 -4.47 -19.33
CA SER A 371 7.12 -4.86 -20.57
C SER A 371 8.12 -3.82 -21.07
N HIS A 372 8.23 -2.66 -20.44
CA HIS A 372 9.07 -1.56 -20.92
C HIS A 372 10.51 -1.65 -20.38
N ASP A 373 11.47 -1.14 -21.18
CA ASP A 373 12.87 -0.94 -20.76
C ASP A 373 12.95 0.30 -19.85
N ALA A 374 12.51 0.13 -18.62
CA ALA A 374 12.44 1.18 -17.61
C ALA A 374 13.75 1.27 -16.80
N ILE A 375 13.95 2.41 -16.13
CA ILE A 375 15.02 2.59 -15.13
C ILE A 375 14.91 1.52 -14.05
N VAL A 376 13.69 1.16 -13.67
CA VAL A 376 13.39 0.12 -12.68
C VAL A 376 12.63 -1.02 -13.35
N ARG A 377 13.14 -2.23 -13.18
CA ARG A 377 12.46 -3.47 -13.56
C ARG A 377 12.10 -4.26 -12.32
N SER A 378 11.07 -5.06 -12.41
CA SER A 378 10.71 -6.00 -11.36
C SER A 378 10.35 -7.36 -11.94
N SER A 379 10.64 -8.42 -11.17
CA SER A 379 10.29 -9.78 -11.56
C SER A 379 9.91 -10.63 -10.35
N ILE A 380 9.08 -11.66 -10.60
CA ILE A 380 8.72 -12.69 -9.62
C ILE A 380 9.12 -14.02 -10.22
N ASP A 381 10.05 -14.71 -9.57
CA ASP A 381 10.60 -15.99 -10.04
C ASP A 381 11.08 -15.94 -11.52
N GLY A 382 11.71 -14.82 -11.90
CA GLY A 382 12.26 -14.58 -13.24
C GLY A 382 11.23 -14.16 -14.31
N GLN A 383 9.97 -14.06 -13.98
CA GLN A 383 8.95 -13.52 -14.87
C GLN A 383 8.75 -12.03 -14.60
N SER A 384 8.72 -11.22 -15.67
CA SER A 384 8.46 -9.77 -15.56
C SER A 384 7.17 -9.50 -14.80
N GLY A 385 7.21 -8.53 -13.86
CA GLY A 385 6.10 -8.14 -13.01
C GLY A 385 6.51 -8.01 -11.55
N GLY A 386 5.86 -7.11 -10.84
CA GLY A 386 6.13 -6.80 -9.44
C GLY A 386 4.86 -6.79 -8.58
N GLU A 387 4.89 -6.03 -7.49
CA GLU A 387 3.66 -5.79 -6.72
C GLU A 387 2.63 -5.00 -7.54
N GLY A 388 3.06 -4.26 -8.55
CA GLY A 388 2.24 -3.41 -9.41
C GLY A 388 2.50 -1.92 -9.18
N TYR A 389 1.45 -1.11 -9.30
CA TYR A 389 1.54 0.34 -9.36
C TYR A 389 0.50 1.01 -8.47
N VAL A 390 0.73 2.28 -8.15
CA VAL A 390 -0.23 3.17 -7.50
C VAL A 390 -0.52 4.34 -8.42
N LEU A 391 -1.79 4.56 -8.73
CA LEU A 391 -2.27 5.73 -9.43
C LEU A 391 -2.76 6.75 -8.40
N ALA A 392 -2.12 7.92 -8.34
CA ALA A 392 -2.57 9.03 -7.53
C ALA A 392 -3.92 9.56 -8.05
N HIS A 393 -4.89 9.73 -7.17
CA HIS A 393 -6.21 10.19 -7.53
C HIS A 393 -6.80 11.10 -6.44
N PRO A 394 -7.47 12.23 -6.81
CA PRO A 394 -8.01 13.19 -5.83
C PRO A 394 -9.03 12.62 -4.84
N GLU A 395 -9.76 11.58 -5.24
CA GLU A 395 -10.76 10.89 -4.41
C GLU A 395 -10.17 9.67 -3.67
N GLY A 396 -8.83 9.54 -3.60
CA GLY A 396 -8.08 8.44 -2.97
C GLY A 396 -7.37 7.56 -4.00
N ASP A 397 -6.10 7.29 -3.72
CA ASP A 397 -5.21 6.54 -4.61
C ASP A 397 -5.75 5.15 -4.97
N ILE A 398 -5.42 4.71 -6.17
CA ILE A 398 -5.91 3.45 -6.75
C ILE A 398 -4.73 2.49 -6.94
N LYS A 399 -4.87 1.26 -6.42
CA LYS A 399 -3.90 0.18 -6.65
C LYS A 399 -4.15 -0.49 -7.98
N LEU A 400 -3.12 -0.54 -8.79
CA LEU A 400 -3.02 -1.36 -9.99
C LEU A 400 -2.12 -2.57 -9.66
N VAL A 401 -2.66 -3.59 -9.02
CA VAL A 401 -1.93 -4.79 -8.56
C VAL A 401 -2.48 -6.02 -9.27
N PRO A 402 -1.60 -6.84 -9.91
CA PRO A 402 -2.02 -8.05 -10.59
C PRO A 402 -2.32 -9.15 -9.55
N ARG A 403 -3.60 -9.35 -9.23
CA ARG A 403 -4.02 -10.30 -8.18
C ARG A 403 -3.66 -11.75 -8.50
N ALA A 404 -3.78 -12.14 -9.77
CA ALA A 404 -3.55 -13.52 -10.19
C ALA A 404 -2.08 -13.95 -10.08
N THR A 405 -1.15 -13.01 -10.18
CA THR A 405 0.30 -13.26 -10.13
C THR A 405 0.86 -12.90 -8.77
N PHE A 406 1.00 -11.60 -8.47
CA PHE A 406 1.64 -11.14 -7.24
C PHE A 406 0.93 -11.61 -5.97
N SER A 407 -0.40 -11.42 -5.85
CA SER A 407 -1.09 -11.79 -4.62
C SER A 407 -1.06 -13.30 -4.36
N LYS A 408 -1.08 -14.11 -5.42
CA LYS A 408 -0.95 -15.57 -5.33
C LYS A 408 0.44 -15.98 -4.87
N ALA A 409 1.51 -15.44 -5.49
CA ALA A 409 2.89 -15.73 -5.12
C ALA A 409 3.20 -15.31 -3.67
N ASN A 410 2.76 -14.11 -3.25
CA ASN A 410 2.95 -13.61 -1.88
C ASN A 410 2.27 -14.47 -0.82
N ARG A 411 1.12 -15.09 -1.13
CA ARG A 411 0.45 -16.02 -0.22
C ARG A 411 1.15 -17.37 -0.12
N ALA A 412 1.72 -17.86 -1.20
CA ALA A 412 2.44 -19.13 -1.22
C ALA A 412 3.63 -19.12 -0.26
N VAL A 413 4.35 -17.99 -0.14
CA VAL A 413 5.50 -17.82 0.78
C VAL A 413 5.06 -17.69 2.25
N LYS A 414 3.86 -17.18 2.52
CA LYS A 414 3.36 -16.97 3.90
C LYS A 414 2.73 -18.22 4.52
N ARG A 415 2.58 -19.30 3.76
CA ARG A 415 2.11 -20.62 4.22
C ARG A 415 3.30 -21.51 4.57
#